data_bba6115e6b04a4f44ed6ac10ac161401
#
_entry.id   bba6115e6b04a4f44ed6ac10ac161401
#
_cell.length_a   1.000
_cell.length_b   1.000
_cell.length_c   1.000
_cell.angle_alpha   90.00
_cell.angle_beta   90.00
_cell.angle_gamma   90.00
#
_symmetry.space_group_name_H-M   'P 1'
#
loop_
_entity.id
_entity.type
_entity.pdbx_description
1 polymer ?
#
loop_
_entity_poly.entity_id
_entity_poly.type
_entity_poly.pdbx_seq_one_letter_code
_entity_poly.pdbx_strand_id
1 'polypeptide(L)'
;MLGGSDLGNALAARPAEMVSVSPERWDLLDELHRGGLFRQEFLAAWQNGAAFLAARDGLRRRRPLVVEWRGGQRQPGDEPVPADLRIDHVFLVSCKYLSKIVSNSAPAAVFDRLLAGGHGGRAGDWYAHVAPDAYQALYRTVLDQLRSVPDGAETSAPTFGLGDSIDDATAGAADRVEAAGVAVGDLPASVHELSAADRALLKRRLGRGRWPLPLRRAADEFSLAVADSTAARWRRALATADQERVLWRLLRIGSAPYFVLGASDRGPMRLRIGTAWDWRQHFRIDRFAVTAAVRAQPVIEWRVVISNRRSADTTVVSGHVEVRWSHGKFAQPPEAKVYLDTPHHLIPGYWPLI
;
A
#
# COMPACT_ATOMS: atom_id res chain seq x y z
N MET A 1 15.26 -13.58 18.07
CA MET A 1 16.56 -13.53 17.39
C MET A 1 17.72 -13.30 18.33
N LEU A 2 17.64 -12.41 19.28
CA LEU A 2 18.77 -12.06 20.19
C LEU A 2 18.90 -12.96 21.43
N GLY A 3 18.13 -14.03 21.55
CA GLY A 3 18.32 -15.09 22.56
C GLY A 3 17.69 -14.78 23.93
N GLY A 4 16.71 -13.90 24.01
CA GLY A 4 15.92 -13.69 25.22
C GLY A 4 15.07 -14.93 25.55
N SER A 5 14.86 -15.21 26.87
CA SER A 5 14.01 -16.31 27.33
C SER A 5 12.52 -16.05 27.03
N ASP A 6 12.13 -14.78 27.07
CA ASP A 6 10.78 -14.30 26.75
C ASP A 6 10.84 -12.87 26.21
N LEU A 7 9.70 -12.42 25.68
CA LEU A 7 9.59 -11.12 25.03
C LEU A 7 9.70 -9.95 26.03
N GLY A 8 9.13 -10.07 27.22
CA GLY A 8 9.18 -9.02 28.25
C GLY A 8 10.61 -8.73 28.67
N ASN A 9 11.38 -9.78 28.95
CA ASN A 9 12.80 -9.64 29.27
C ASN A 9 13.61 -9.06 28.09
N ALA A 10 13.27 -9.43 26.85
CA ALA A 10 13.93 -8.90 25.67
C ALA A 10 13.66 -7.39 25.47
N LEU A 11 12.45 -6.94 25.72
CA LEU A 11 12.08 -5.51 25.66
C LEU A 11 12.78 -4.71 26.78
N ALA A 12 12.76 -5.23 28.01
CA ALA A 12 13.40 -4.58 29.15
C ALA A 12 14.93 -4.48 29.01
N ALA A 13 15.56 -5.48 28.41
CA ALA A 13 17.02 -5.53 28.22
C ALA A 13 17.52 -4.53 27.18
N ARG A 14 16.70 -4.09 26.24
CA ARG A 14 17.06 -3.16 25.14
C ARG A 14 18.40 -3.54 24.52
N PRO A 15 18.50 -4.70 23.85
CA PRO A 15 19.80 -5.25 23.43
C PRO A 15 20.58 -4.25 22.56
N ALA A 16 21.86 -4.08 22.85
CA ALA A 16 22.74 -3.13 22.15
C ALA A 16 22.88 -3.43 20.63
N GLU A 17 22.65 -4.69 20.23
CA GLU A 17 22.63 -5.10 18.84
C GLU A 17 21.45 -4.52 18.03
N MET A 18 20.39 -4.06 18.74
CA MET A 18 19.26 -3.35 18.11
C MET A 18 19.62 -1.88 17.97
N VAL A 19 19.83 -1.44 16.75
CA VAL A 19 20.17 -0.04 16.45
C VAL A 19 19.01 0.68 15.75
N SER A 20 19.06 2.01 15.77
CA SER A 20 18.07 2.90 15.14
C SER A 20 16.67 2.86 15.79
N VAL A 21 16.58 2.39 17.03
CA VAL A 21 15.36 2.46 17.87
C VAL A 21 15.61 3.48 18.96
N SER A 22 14.82 4.57 18.98
CA SER A 22 14.98 5.60 20.01
C SER A 22 14.50 5.11 21.40
N PRO A 23 14.99 5.72 22.49
CA PRO A 23 14.54 5.38 23.85
C PRO A 23 13.02 5.45 24.00
N GLU A 24 12.39 6.49 23.45
CA GLU A 24 10.93 6.71 23.55
C GLU A 24 10.15 5.58 22.87
N ARG A 25 10.69 5.03 21.78
CA ARG A 25 10.08 3.90 21.09
C ARG A 25 10.22 2.60 21.87
N TRP A 26 11.34 2.41 22.56
CA TRP A 26 11.50 1.30 23.48
C TRP A 26 10.50 1.38 24.64
N ASP A 27 10.34 2.57 25.23
CA ASP A 27 9.38 2.83 26.29
C ASP A 27 7.96 2.53 25.85
N LEU A 28 7.58 3.02 24.65
CA LEU A 28 6.27 2.76 24.08
C LEU A 28 6.01 1.25 23.83
N LEU A 29 6.99 0.52 23.28
CA LEU A 29 6.84 -0.92 23.05
C LEU A 29 6.67 -1.69 24.36
N ASP A 30 7.42 -1.34 25.38
CA ASP A 30 7.34 -1.95 26.70
C ASP A 30 6.00 -1.64 27.41
N GLU A 31 5.52 -0.40 27.30
CA GLU A 31 4.21 0.01 27.80
C GLU A 31 3.07 -0.76 27.12
N LEU A 32 3.07 -0.82 25.79
CA LEU A 32 2.07 -1.54 25.01
C LEU A 32 2.07 -3.03 25.34
N HIS A 33 3.25 -3.63 25.52
CA HIS A 33 3.39 -5.04 25.88
C HIS A 33 2.87 -5.30 27.30
N ARG A 34 3.25 -4.49 28.29
CA ARG A 34 2.78 -4.61 29.69
C ARG A 34 1.28 -4.36 29.81
N GLY A 35 0.76 -3.40 29.07
CA GLY A 35 -0.67 -3.11 28.99
C GLY A 35 -1.51 -4.19 28.31
N GLY A 36 -0.88 -5.21 27.74
CA GLY A 36 -1.54 -6.32 27.08
C GLY A 36 -2.18 -5.95 25.72
N LEU A 37 -1.87 -4.77 25.20
CA LEU A 37 -2.26 -4.36 23.86
C LEU A 37 -1.41 -5.10 22.83
N PHE A 38 -2.01 -5.42 21.67
CA PHE A 38 -1.31 -6.06 20.55
C PHE A 38 -0.62 -7.40 20.90
N ARG A 39 -1.22 -8.19 21.81
CA ARG A 39 -0.64 -9.48 22.26
C ARG A 39 -0.35 -10.44 21.11
N GLN A 40 -1.25 -10.51 20.14
CA GLN A 40 -1.10 -11.42 19.00
C GLN A 40 0.03 -10.96 18.07
N GLU A 41 0.16 -9.65 17.86
CA GLU A 41 1.22 -9.05 17.08
C GLU A 41 2.59 -9.29 17.71
N PHE A 42 2.71 -9.07 19.01
CA PHE A 42 3.92 -9.34 19.78
C PHE A 42 4.30 -10.83 19.72
N LEU A 43 3.33 -11.72 19.90
CA LEU A 43 3.56 -13.17 19.82
C LEU A 43 3.99 -13.58 18.41
N ALA A 44 3.31 -13.07 17.37
CA ALA A 44 3.67 -13.36 15.98
C ALA A 44 5.08 -12.85 15.65
N ALA A 45 5.44 -11.64 16.10
CA ALA A 45 6.78 -11.09 15.90
C ALA A 45 7.86 -11.95 16.60
N TRP A 46 7.60 -12.38 17.84
CA TRP A 46 8.48 -13.28 18.59
C TRP A 46 8.70 -14.60 17.86
N GLN A 47 7.60 -15.28 17.47
CA GLN A 47 7.65 -16.56 16.76
C GLN A 47 8.35 -16.46 15.41
N ASN A 48 8.15 -15.36 14.68
CA ASN A 48 8.81 -15.12 13.41
C ASN A 48 10.30 -14.86 13.58
N GLY A 49 10.67 -14.11 14.63
CA GLY A 49 12.06 -13.90 14.99
C GLY A 49 12.78 -15.20 15.36
N ALA A 50 12.12 -16.10 16.11
CA ALA A 50 12.64 -17.40 16.46
C ALA A 50 12.78 -18.31 15.21
N ALA A 51 11.77 -18.30 14.33
CA ALA A 51 11.82 -19.06 13.09
C ALA A 51 12.96 -18.60 12.19
N PHE A 52 13.16 -17.28 12.03
CA PHE A 52 14.26 -16.73 11.22
C PHE A 52 15.64 -17.04 11.83
N LEU A 53 15.75 -17.02 13.15
CA LEU A 53 16.97 -17.45 13.85
C LEU A 53 17.33 -18.90 13.54
N ALA A 54 16.34 -19.80 13.53
CA ALA A 54 16.54 -21.23 13.32
C ALA A 54 16.75 -21.61 11.85
N ALA A 55 16.16 -20.86 10.94
CA ALA A 55 16.09 -21.18 9.53
C ALA A 55 17.47 -21.33 8.86
N ARG A 56 17.57 -22.32 7.95
CA ARG A 56 18.77 -22.54 7.12
C ARG A 56 19.06 -21.37 6.21
N ASP A 57 18.00 -20.76 5.66
CA ASP A 57 18.10 -19.57 4.80
C ASP A 57 18.24 -18.27 5.60
N GLY A 58 17.98 -18.34 6.92
CA GLY A 58 18.15 -17.23 7.86
C GLY A 58 19.46 -17.30 8.63
N LEU A 59 19.39 -17.10 9.96
CA LEU A 59 20.57 -16.97 10.81
C LEU A 59 21.22 -18.30 11.23
N ARG A 60 20.61 -19.46 10.95
CA ARG A 60 21.17 -20.79 11.29
C ARG A 60 21.58 -20.94 12.75
N ARG A 61 20.74 -20.39 13.65
CA ARG A 61 20.98 -20.29 15.11
C ARG A 61 22.15 -19.38 15.51
N ARG A 62 22.76 -18.66 14.58
CA ARG A 62 23.77 -17.66 14.88
C ARG A 62 23.10 -16.39 15.41
N ARG A 63 23.55 -15.92 16.59
CA ARG A 63 23.10 -14.62 17.12
C ARG A 63 23.53 -13.52 16.14
N PRO A 64 22.62 -12.59 15.76
CA PRO A 64 23.00 -11.47 14.90
C PRO A 64 23.96 -10.53 15.64
N LEU A 65 24.86 -9.92 14.91
CA LEU A 65 25.78 -8.89 15.41
C LEU A 65 25.08 -7.53 15.48
N VAL A 66 24.20 -7.26 14.53
CA VAL A 66 23.43 -6.03 14.47
C VAL A 66 22.07 -6.28 13.84
N VAL A 67 21.04 -5.67 14.42
CA VAL A 67 19.68 -5.59 13.86
C VAL A 67 19.30 -4.12 13.78
N GLU A 68 19.26 -3.60 12.58
CA GLU A 68 18.90 -2.21 12.32
C GLU A 68 17.42 -2.10 12.02
N TRP A 69 16.69 -1.30 12.79
CA TRP A 69 15.32 -0.94 12.45
C TRP A 69 15.30 0.27 11.52
N ARG A 70 14.75 0.10 10.35
CA ARG A 70 14.68 1.15 9.33
C ARG A 70 13.38 1.97 9.42
N GLY A 71 12.39 1.47 10.16
CA GLY A 71 11.14 2.17 10.44
C GLY A 71 10.42 2.66 9.19
N GLY A 72 9.77 3.80 9.30
CA GLY A 72 9.14 4.50 8.18
C GLY A 72 10.10 5.34 7.33
N GLN A 73 11.39 5.42 7.70
CA GLN A 73 12.39 6.19 6.95
C GLN A 73 13.00 5.33 5.84
N ARG A 74 12.48 5.48 4.63
CA ARG A 74 13.08 4.87 3.44
C ARG A 74 14.24 5.72 2.97
N GLN A 75 15.42 5.14 2.94
CA GLN A 75 16.57 5.79 2.30
C GLN A 75 16.49 5.64 0.78
N PRO A 76 16.95 6.63 0.00
CA PRO A 76 17.08 6.50 -1.45
C PRO A 76 17.88 5.24 -1.80
N GLY A 77 17.38 4.45 -2.76
CA GLY A 77 18.01 3.21 -3.19
C GLY A 77 17.43 1.92 -2.58
N ASP A 78 16.64 2.01 -1.50
CA ASP A 78 15.99 0.84 -0.89
C ASP A 78 14.60 0.54 -1.47
N GLU A 79 14.09 1.36 -2.36
CA GLU A 79 12.74 1.28 -2.91
C GLU A 79 12.38 -0.06 -3.58
N PRO A 80 13.31 -0.77 -4.26
CA PRO A 80 12.98 -2.07 -4.85
C PRO A 80 12.69 -3.15 -3.80
N VAL A 81 13.31 -3.04 -2.60
CA VAL A 81 13.17 -4.02 -1.52
C VAL A 81 12.54 -3.35 -0.31
N PRO A 82 11.33 -3.79 0.10
CA PRO A 82 10.64 -3.22 1.26
C PRO A 82 11.26 -3.77 2.55
N ALA A 83 12.37 -3.21 3.00
CA ALA A 83 13.05 -3.65 4.22
C ALA A 83 12.66 -2.79 5.41
N ASP A 84 12.00 -3.39 6.40
CA ASP A 84 11.70 -2.80 7.71
C ASP A 84 12.84 -3.05 8.70
N LEU A 85 13.55 -4.18 8.56
CA LEU A 85 14.75 -4.52 9.31
C LEU A 85 15.89 -4.89 8.36
N ARG A 86 17.11 -4.55 8.77
CA ARG A 86 18.36 -5.04 8.17
C ARG A 86 19.16 -5.75 9.24
N ILE A 87 19.51 -7.02 9.01
CA ILE A 87 20.23 -7.86 9.97
C ILE A 87 21.61 -8.17 9.42
N ASP A 88 22.65 -7.90 10.20
CA ASP A 88 24.07 -8.09 9.87
C ASP A 88 24.46 -7.46 8.53
N HIS A 89 23.78 -6.39 8.14
CA HIS A 89 23.94 -5.72 6.84
C HIS A 89 23.67 -6.59 5.59
N VAL A 90 23.26 -7.84 5.78
CA VAL A 90 23.08 -8.85 4.73
C VAL A 90 21.61 -9.21 4.52
N PHE A 91 20.88 -9.45 5.60
CA PHE A 91 19.49 -9.91 5.51
C PHE A 91 18.54 -8.72 5.54
N LEU A 92 17.78 -8.56 4.48
CA LEU A 92 16.70 -7.58 4.39
C LEU A 92 15.39 -8.26 4.77
N VAL A 93 14.66 -7.71 5.73
CA VAL A 93 13.42 -8.28 6.24
C VAL A 93 12.29 -7.26 6.14
N SER A 94 11.20 -7.62 5.48
CA SER A 94 9.95 -6.89 5.50
C SER A 94 9.00 -7.51 6.52
N CYS A 95 8.46 -6.68 7.40
CA CYS A 95 7.49 -7.09 8.41
C CYS A 95 6.07 -6.84 7.89
N LYS A 96 5.21 -7.86 7.91
CA LYS A 96 3.82 -7.76 7.46
C LYS A 96 2.88 -8.33 8.53
N TYR A 97 1.87 -7.55 8.92
CA TYR A 97 0.83 -8.00 9.82
C TYR A 97 -0.53 -7.72 9.19
N LEU A 98 -1.25 -8.79 8.82
CA LEU A 98 -2.59 -8.78 8.21
C LEU A 98 -2.75 -7.87 6.97
N SER A 99 -1.66 -7.31 6.45
CA SER A 99 -1.69 -6.42 5.30
C SER A 99 -1.70 -7.19 3.99
N LYS A 100 -2.71 -6.94 3.17
CA LYS A 100 -2.81 -7.43 1.78
C LYS A 100 -2.18 -6.45 0.78
N ILE A 101 -1.80 -5.25 1.24
CA ILE A 101 -1.21 -4.22 0.40
C ILE A 101 0.26 -4.57 0.15
N VAL A 102 0.60 -4.76 -1.10
CA VAL A 102 1.98 -5.01 -1.55
C VAL A 102 2.74 -3.68 -1.71
N SER A 103 2.08 -2.68 -2.27
CA SER A 103 2.66 -1.36 -2.52
C SER A 103 1.59 -0.28 -2.48
N ASN A 104 1.97 0.90 -1.99
CA ASN A 104 1.20 2.12 -2.06
C ASN A 104 2.06 3.20 -2.72
N SER A 105 1.55 3.83 -3.78
CA SER A 105 2.30 4.84 -4.55
C SER A 105 1.36 5.72 -5.38
N ALA A 106 1.90 6.76 -6.02
CA ALA A 106 1.13 7.51 -7.01
C ALA A 106 0.73 6.62 -8.19
N PRO A 107 -0.49 6.74 -8.76
CA PRO A 107 -0.97 5.92 -9.86
C PRO A 107 -0.03 5.93 -11.08
N ALA A 108 0.52 7.08 -11.44
CA ALA A 108 1.52 7.19 -12.51
C ALA A 108 2.76 6.31 -12.26
N ALA A 109 3.15 6.09 -11.02
CA ALA A 109 4.26 5.19 -10.69
C ALA A 109 3.92 3.73 -10.99
N VAL A 110 2.65 3.34 -10.83
CA VAL A 110 2.18 1.98 -11.13
C VAL A 110 1.90 1.80 -12.63
N PHE A 111 1.16 2.72 -13.24
CA PHE A 111 0.62 2.50 -14.58
C PHE A 111 1.52 3.03 -15.71
N ASP A 112 2.35 4.04 -15.45
CA ASP A 112 3.24 4.65 -16.46
C ASP A 112 4.71 4.30 -16.24
N ARG A 113 5.24 4.52 -15.02
CA ARG A 113 6.67 4.30 -14.76
C ARG A 113 7.07 2.83 -14.69
N LEU A 114 6.15 1.96 -14.24
CA LEU A 114 6.38 0.52 -14.29
C LEU A 114 6.65 0.03 -15.71
N LEU A 115 6.15 0.74 -16.71
CA LEU A 115 6.18 0.36 -18.10
C LEU A 115 7.28 1.07 -18.89
N ALA A 116 7.57 2.33 -18.56
CA ALA A 116 8.45 3.16 -19.37
C ALA A 116 9.93 3.15 -18.94
N GLY A 117 10.26 2.60 -17.77
CA GLY A 117 11.65 2.61 -17.26
C GLY A 117 12.24 4.01 -17.03
N GLY A 118 11.44 5.07 -17.11
CA GLY A 118 11.88 6.45 -17.18
C GLY A 118 11.55 7.30 -15.96
N HIS A 119 12.37 8.31 -15.74
CA HIS A 119 12.24 9.38 -14.74
C HIS A 119 11.27 10.46 -15.27
N GLY A 120 10.07 10.14 -15.61
CA GLY A 120 9.20 11.10 -16.27
C GLY A 120 7.79 11.17 -15.69
N GLY A 121 7.35 12.34 -15.34
CA GLY A 121 5.99 12.70 -15.03
C GLY A 121 5.85 13.28 -13.62
N ARG A 122 5.54 14.59 -13.55
CA ARG A 122 5.03 15.24 -12.35
C ARG A 122 3.88 14.40 -11.79
N ALA A 123 3.84 14.25 -10.49
CA ALA A 123 2.69 13.70 -9.77
C ALA A 123 1.51 14.67 -9.97
N GLY A 124 0.82 14.56 -11.10
CA GLY A 124 -0.42 15.25 -11.38
C GLY A 124 -1.59 14.46 -10.83
N ASP A 125 -2.76 15.08 -10.76
CA ASP A 125 -3.99 14.40 -10.40
C ASP A 125 -4.32 13.36 -11.50
N TRP A 126 -4.20 12.08 -11.14
CA TRP A 126 -4.45 10.96 -12.06
C TRP A 126 -5.83 10.99 -12.67
N TYR A 127 -6.82 11.38 -11.88
CA TYR A 127 -8.19 11.46 -12.32
C TYR A 127 -8.38 12.50 -13.43
N ALA A 128 -7.77 13.66 -13.25
CA ALA A 128 -7.72 14.70 -14.28
C ALA A 128 -7.00 14.26 -15.55
N HIS A 129 -6.05 13.34 -15.43
CA HIS A 129 -5.28 12.84 -16.56
C HIS A 129 -5.99 11.76 -17.37
N VAL A 130 -6.70 10.81 -16.70
CA VAL A 130 -7.27 9.63 -17.38
C VAL A 130 -8.75 9.75 -17.69
N ALA A 131 -9.49 10.56 -16.92
CA ALA A 131 -10.95 10.75 -17.08
C ALA A 131 -11.39 12.18 -16.72
N PRO A 132 -10.87 13.21 -17.39
CA PRO A 132 -11.11 14.62 -17.03
C PRO A 132 -12.59 14.99 -17.02
N ASP A 133 -13.36 14.54 -18.02
CA ASP A 133 -14.78 14.87 -18.13
C ASP A 133 -15.60 14.23 -17.02
N ALA A 134 -15.36 12.96 -16.70
CA ALA A 134 -16.02 12.25 -15.62
C ALA A 134 -15.65 12.85 -14.25
N TYR A 135 -14.39 13.27 -14.08
CA TYR A 135 -13.94 13.94 -12.86
C TYR A 135 -14.63 15.30 -12.67
N GLN A 136 -14.73 16.09 -13.74
CA GLN A 136 -15.44 17.35 -13.73
C GLN A 136 -16.97 17.16 -13.50
N ALA A 137 -17.57 16.12 -14.08
CA ALA A 137 -18.98 15.82 -13.89
C ALA A 137 -19.28 15.45 -12.43
N LEU A 138 -18.44 14.59 -11.82
CA LEU A 138 -18.55 14.28 -10.39
C LEU A 138 -18.42 15.53 -9.54
N TYR A 139 -17.46 16.40 -9.83
CA TYR A 139 -17.25 17.63 -9.09
C TYR A 139 -18.46 18.57 -9.16
N ARG A 140 -19.05 18.74 -10.35
CA ARG A 140 -20.28 19.54 -10.52
C ARG A 140 -21.42 18.99 -9.65
N THR A 141 -21.65 17.67 -9.68
CA THR A 141 -22.69 17.04 -8.85
C THR A 141 -22.43 17.27 -7.35
N VAL A 142 -21.17 17.28 -6.93
CA VAL A 142 -20.78 17.63 -5.56
C VAL A 142 -21.12 19.08 -5.24
N LEU A 143 -20.77 20.02 -6.13
CA LEU A 143 -21.09 21.45 -5.95
C LEU A 143 -22.59 21.70 -5.82
N ASP A 144 -23.39 21.10 -6.71
CA ASP A 144 -24.85 21.24 -6.71
C ASP A 144 -25.43 20.71 -5.39
N GLN A 145 -24.95 19.58 -4.91
CA GLN A 145 -25.37 19.02 -3.64
C GLN A 145 -24.97 19.91 -2.45
N LEU A 146 -23.75 20.43 -2.43
CA LEU A 146 -23.28 21.29 -1.34
C LEU A 146 -24.04 22.63 -1.31
N ARG A 147 -24.37 23.20 -2.46
CA ARG A 147 -25.15 24.44 -2.59
C ARG A 147 -26.64 24.27 -2.22
N SER A 148 -27.17 23.04 -2.32
CA SER A 148 -28.54 22.73 -1.95
C SER A 148 -28.76 22.55 -0.42
N VAL A 149 -27.67 22.41 0.35
CA VAL A 149 -27.74 22.25 1.82
C VAL A 149 -27.38 23.58 2.46
N PRO A 150 -28.27 24.15 3.33
CA PRO A 150 -27.99 25.40 4.02
C PRO A 150 -26.71 25.34 4.84
N ASP A 151 -25.92 26.45 4.86
CA ASP A 151 -24.75 26.60 5.70
C ASP A 151 -25.14 26.43 7.19
N GLY A 152 -24.63 25.43 7.85
CA GLY A 152 -24.91 25.12 9.26
C GLY A 152 -25.55 23.78 9.53
N ALA A 153 -26.07 23.06 8.54
CA ALA A 153 -26.48 21.68 8.69
C ALA A 153 -25.26 20.76 8.64
N GLU A 154 -24.69 20.44 9.81
CA GLU A 154 -23.77 19.31 9.91
C GLU A 154 -24.50 18.04 9.50
N THR A 155 -24.06 17.41 8.42
CA THR A 155 -24.50 16.06 8.09
C THR A 155 -23.96 15.11 9.15
N SER A 156 -24.70 14.98 10.25
CA SER A 156 -24.47 13.98 11.28
C SER A 156 -24.75 12.60 10.69
N ALA A 157 -23.74 11.99 10.08
CA ALA A 157 -23.76 10.58 9.74
C ALA A 157 -23.15 9.78 10.89
N PRO A 158 -23.77 8.68 11.33
CA PRO A 158 -23.24 7.87 12.42
C PRO A 158 -21.90 7.27 12.02
N THR A 159 -20.93 7.45 12.89
CA THR A 159 -19.57 6.89 12.79
C THR A 159 -19.65 5.38 13.05
N PHE A 160 -19.67 4.57 12.00
CA PHE A 160 -19.34 3.15 12.11
C PHE A 160 -17.91 2.95 11.61
N GLY A 161 -17.00 2.77 12.58
CA GLY A 161 -15.60 2.44 12.31
C GLY A 161 -15.44 0.99 11.89
N LEU A 162 -14.67 0.79 10.85
CA LEU A 162 -13.91 -0.43 10.60
C LEU A 162 -12.63 -0.02 9.86
N GLY A 163 -11.52 -0.08 10.60
CA GLY A 163 -10.17 -0.32 10.10
C GLY A 163 -9.51 0.74 9.22
N ASP A 164 -9.05 1.83 9.79
CA ASP A 164 -8.00 2.64 9.20
C ASP A 164 -6.83 2.79 10.17
N SER A 165 -5.61 2.67 9.62
CA SER A 165 -4.33 2.67 10.29
C SER A 165 -4.06 3.92 11.13
N ILE A 166 -3.26 3.72 12.17
CA ILE A 166 -2.82 4.68 13.22
C ILE A 166 -2.12 5.96 12.67
N ASP A 167 -1.83 6.03 11.38
CA ASP A 167 -1.10 7.15 10.77
C ASP A 167 -1.90 8.45 10.62
N ASP A 168 -3.22 8.45 10.91
CA ASP A 168 -4.11 9.59 10.66
C ASP A 168 -4.24 10.57 11.84
N ALA A 169 -3.65 10.27 12.99
CA ALA A 169 -3.81 11.10 14.21
C ALA A 169 -2.95 12.39 14.21
N THR A 170 -1.89 12.45 13.41
CA THR A 170 -0.96 13.59 13.40
C THR A 170 -1.24 14.63 12.31
N ALA A 171 -2.03 14.28 11.29
CA ALA A 171 -2.36 15.20 10.18
C ALA A 171 -3.44 16.26 10.53
N GLY A 172 -4.17 16.07 11.63
CA GLY A 172 -5.37 16.88 11.93
C GLY A 172 -5.15 18.29 12.46
N ALA A 173 -3.92 18.69 12.84
CA ALA A 173 -3.68 19.99 13.44
C ALA A 173 -3.34 21.09 12.42
N ALA A 174 -2.58 20.77 11.38
CA ALA A 174 -2.21 21.71 10.32
C ALA A 174 -3.41 22.07 9.40
N ASP A 175 -4.31 21.11 9.13
CA ASP A 175 -5.49 21.31 8.27
C ASP A 175 -6.54 22.27 8.86
N ARG A 176 -6.51 22.55 10.17
CA ARG A 176 -7.51 23.42 10.83
C ARG A 176 -7.26 24.91 10.63
N VAL A 177 -6.05 25.32 10.33
CA VAL A 177 -5.66 26.73 10.27
C VAL A 177 -5.91 27.33 8.88
N GLU A 178 -5.79 26.56 7.81
CA GLU A 178 -5.90 27.07 6.43
C GLU A 178 -7.35 27.21 5.90
N ALA A 179 -8.32 26.55 6.50
CA ALA A 179 -9.71 26.48 5.97
C ALA A 179 -10.65 27.56 6.53
N ALA A 180 -10.17 28.48 7.36
CA ALA A 180 -10.97 29.53 7.98
C ALA A 180 -11.16 30.69 7.00
N GLY A 181 -12.13 30.57 6.07
CA GLY A 181 -12.49 31.71 5.21
C GLY A 181 -13.14 31.39 3.87
N VAL A 182 -13.08 30.16 3.39
CA VAL A 182 -13.70 29.79 2.10
C VAL A 182 -15.14 29.31 2.33
N ALA A 183 -16.10 29.96 1.66
CA ALA A 183 -17.49 29.51 1.64
C ALA A 183 -17.75 28.56 0.46
N VAL A 184 -18.80 27.71 0.56
CA VAL A 184 -19.18 26.80 -0.55
C VAL A 184 -19.51 27.59 -1.83
N GLY A 185 -20.05 28.81 -1.68
CA GLY A 185 -20.34 29.70 -2.80
C GLY A 185 -19.13 30.16 -3.60
N ASP A 186 -17.94 30.19 -2.96
CA ASP A 186 -16.68 30.67 -3.55
C ASP A 186 -15.92 29.56 -4.29
N LEU A 187 -16.36 28.30 -4.19
CA LEU A 187 -15.70 27.19 -4.88
C LEU A 187 -15.71 27.39 -6.41
N PRO A 188 -14.57 27.18 -7.08
CA PRO A 188 -14.45 27.37 -8.52
C PRO A 188 -15.36 26.41 -9.30
N ALA A 189 -15.72 26.77 -10.52
CA ALA A 189 -16.54 25.93 -11.40
C ALA A 189 -15.77 24.70 -11.93
N SER A 190 -14.46 24.81 -12.00
CA SER A 190 -13.56 23.76 -12.51
C SER A 190 -12.82 23.07 -11.37
N VAL A 191 -12.81 21.73 -11.38
CA VAL A 191 -12.05 20.90 -10.43
C VAL A 191 -10.54 21.13 -10.55
N HIS A 192 -10.07 21.61 -11.69
CA HIS A 192 -8.66 21.89 -11.95
C HIS A 192 -8.15 23.18 -11.27
N GLU A 193 -9.09 24.06 -10.90
CA GLU A 193 -8.79 25.34 -10.26
C GLU A 193 -8.84 25.28 -8.73
N LEU A 194 -9.13 24.11 -8.16
CA LEU A 194 -9.20 23.91 -6.71
C LEU A 194 -7.86 24.26 -6.03
N SER A 195 -7.89 25.27 -5.18
CA SER A 195 -6.81 25.61 -4.27
C SER A 195 -6.67 24.62 -3.11
N ALA A 196 -5.62 24.71 -2.31
CA ALA A 196 -5.46 23.92 -1.09
C ALA A 196 -6.61 24.20 -0.09
N ALA A 197 -7.03 25.45 0.03
CA ALA A 197 -8.13 25.84 0.91
C ALA A 197 -9.49 25.26 0.46
N ASP A 198 -9.76 25.24 -0.85
CA ASP A 198 -10.95 24.63 -1.43
C ASP A 198 -10.97 23.12 -1.17
N ARG A 199 -9.84 22.46 -1.34
CA ARG A 199 -9.68 21.02 -1.07
C ARG A 199 -9.89 20.69 0.41
N ALA A 200 -9.42 21.53 1.32
CA ALA A 200 -9.64 21.39 2.75
C ALA A 200 -11.13 21.58 3.11
N LEU A 201 -11.81 22.55 2.47
CA LEU A 201 -13.26 22.75 2.62
C LEU A 201 -14.03 21.50 2.14
N LEU A 202 -13.73 21.00 0.94
CA LEU A 202 -14.39 19.80 0.38
C LEU A 202 -14.15 18.58 1.28
N LYS A 203 -12.94 18.35 1.77
CA LYS A 203 -12.61 17.26 2.70
C LYS A 203 -13.51 17.32 3.95
N ARG A 204 -13.65 18.50 4.54
CA ARG A 204 -14.48 18.71 5.72
C ARG A 204 -15.97 18.51 5.45
N ARG A 205 -16.49 19.09 4.36
CA ARG A 205 -17.92 19.04 4.02
C ARG A 205 -18.37 17.67 3.51
N LEU A 206 -17.54 16.95 2.77
CA LEU A 206 -17.89 15.64 2.24
C LEU A 206 -17.70 14.51 3.27
N GLY A 207 -16.87 14.72 4.28
CA GLY A 207 -16.64 13.78 5.36
C GLY A 207 -16.34 12.35 4.91
N ARG A 208 -16.46 11.40 5.85
CA ARG A 208 -16.35 9.95 5.59
C ARG A 208 -17.71 9.26 5.44
N GLY A 209 -18.81 10.02 5.54
CA GLY A 209 -20.17 9.50 5.51
C GLY A 209 -20.59 8.91 4.16
N ARG A 210 -21.69 8.17 4.19
CA ARG A 210 -22.31 7.61 2.97
C ARG A 210 -22.96 8.72 2.15
N TRP A 211 -22.53 8.86 0.91
CA TRP A 211 -23.07 9.86 0.02
C TRP A 211 -24.55 9.64 -0.33
N PRO A 212 -25.35 10.70 -0.54
CA PRO A 212 -26.70 10.59 -1.05
C PRO A 212 -26.73 9.93 -2.43
N LEU A 213 -27.90 9.42 -2.82
CA LEU A 213 -28.04 8.61 -4.03
C LEU A 213 -27.50 9.28 -5.32
N PRO A 214 -27.79 10.58 -5.58
CA PRO A 214 -27.24 11.25 -6.77
C PRO A 214 -25.70 11.26 -6.80
N LEU A 215 -25.06 11.58 -5.68
CA LEU A 215 -23.59 11.57 -5.58
C LEU A 215 -23.01 10.17 -5.70
N ARG A 216 -23.70 9.14 -5.20
CA ARG A 216 -23.24 7.75 -5.37
C ARG A 216 -23.25 7.32 -6.83
N ARG A 217 -24.33 7.63 -7.57
CA ARG A 217 -24.39 7.34 -9.01
C ARG A 217 -23.28 8.05 -9.79
N ALA A 218 -23.10 9.35 -9.56
CA ALA A 218 -22.02 10.10 -10.18
C ALA A 218 -20.62 9.53 -9.84
N ALA A 219 -20.44 9.08 -8.59
CA ALA A 219 -19.20 8.44 -8.17
C ALA A 219 -18.98 7.06 -8.82
N ASP A 220 -20.03 6.28 -9.02
CA ASP A 220 -19.96 4.98 -9.70
C ASP A 220 -19.62 5.17 -11.20
N GLU A 221 -20.26 6.13 -11.86
CA GLU A 221 -19.96 6.50 -13.26
C GLU A 221 -18.53 7.01 -13.41
N PHE A 222 -18.10 7.89 -12.52
CA PHE A 222 -16.72 8.35 -12.46
C PHE A 222 -15.72 7.20 -12.22
N SER A 223 -16.04 6.32 -11.26
CA SER A 223 -15.17 5.18 -10.94
C SER A 223 -15.02 4.23 -12.12
N LEU A 224 -16.10 3.99 -12.85
CA LEU A 224 -16.08 3.19 -14.08
C LEU A 224 -15.21 3.85 -15.16
N ALA A 225 -15.40 5.13 -15.42
CA ALA A 225 -14.64 5.87 -16.43
C ALA A 225 -13.13 5.88 -16.13
N VAL A 226 -12.75 6.06 -14.85
CA VAL A 226 -11.35 6.00 -14.41
C VAL A 226 -10.79 4.60 -14.57
N ALA A 227 -11.54 3.56 -14.15
CA ALA A 227 -11.08 2.17 -14.25
C ALA A 227 -10.87 1.75 -15.71
N ASP A 228 -11.83 2.04 -16.58
CA ASP A 228 -11.76 1.71 -18.01
C ASP A 228 -10.60 2.42 -18.73
N SER A 229 -10.47 3.72 -18.50
CA SER A 229 -9.39 4.53 -19.10
C SER A 229 -8.02 4.08 -18.60
N THR A 230 -7.88 3.81 -17.30
CA THR A 230 -6.64 3.32 -16.69
C THR A 230 -6.29 1.92 -17.21
N ALA A 231 -7.24 0.99 -17.25
CA ALA A 231 -7.02 -0.36 -17.77
C ALA A 231 -6.67 -0.35 -19.27
N ALA A 232 -7.34 0.48 -20.07
CA ALA A 232 -7.01 0.64 -21.49
C ALA A 232 -5.59 1.19 -21.70
N ARG A 233 -5.19 2.18 -20.91
CA ARG A 233 -3.83 2.73 -20.91
C ARG A 233 -2.80 1.67 -20.54
N TRP A 234 -3.05 0.94 -19.47
CA TRP A 234 -2.14 -0.10 -19.00
C TRP A 234 -2.00 -1.24 -20.02
N ARG A 235 -3.11 -1.70 -20.63
CA ARG A 235 -3.07 -2.72 -21.71
C ARG A 235 -2.21 -2.29 -22.90
N ARG A 236 -2.36 -1.03 -23.36
CA ARG A 236 -1.52 -0.50 -24.46
C ARG A 236 -0.03 -0.49 -24.07
N ALA A 237 0.27 -0.07 -22.86
CA ALA A 237 1.63 -0.04 -22.40
C ALA A 237 2.24 -1.44 -22.22
N LEU A 238 1.47 -2.41 -21.73
CA LEU A 238 1.91 -3.83 -21.61
C LEU A 238 2.17 -4.52 -22.94
N ALA A 239 1.57 -4.04 -24.04
CA ALA A 239 1.82 -4.59 -25.37
C ALA A 239 3.26 -4.37 -25.86
N THR A 240 3.95 -3.36 -25.36
CA THR A 240 5.32 -2.98 -25.75
C THR A 240 6.34 -3.08 -24.62
N ALA A 241 5.90 -3.34 -23.39
CA ALA A 241 6.75 -3.39 -22.20
C ALA A 241 7.34 -4.78 -21.96
N ASP A 242 8.45 -4.82 -21.20
CA ASP A 242 8.93 -6.03 -20.56
C ASP A 242 7.95 -6.46 -19.46
N GLN A 243 7.05 -7.39 -19.78
CA GLN A 243 6.00 -7.88 -18.90
C GLN A 243 6.57 -8.57 -17.65
N GLU A 244 7.75 -9.21 -17.73
CA GLU A 244 8.41 -9.80 -16.57
C GLU A 244 8.81 -8.72 -15.58
N ARG A 245 9.41 -7.63 -16.07
CA ARG A 245 9.79 -6.49 -15.22
C ARG A 245 8.57 -5.85 -14.54
N VAL A 246 7.45 -5.73 -15.26
CA VAL A 246 6.20 -5.23 -14.68
C VAL A 246 5.72 -6.17 -13.56
N LEU A 247 5.67 -7.47 -13.85
CA LEU A 247 5.25 -8.47 -12.86
C LEU A 247 6.14 -8.45 -11.61
N TRP A 248 7.47 -8.44 -11.78
CA TRP A 248 8.38 -8.41 -10.64
C TRP A 248 8.17 -7.20 -9.73
N ARG A 249 7.87 -6.05 -10.29
CA ARG A 249 7.54 -4.87 -9.48
C ARG A 249 6.20 -5.03 -8.76
N LEU A 250 5.18 -5.59 -9.41
CA LEU A 250 3.91 -5.90 -8.74
C LEU A 250 4.08 -6.90 -7.60
N LEU A 251 4.97 -7.88 -7.79
CA LEU A 251 5.30 -8.91 -6.80
C LEU A 251 6.45 -8.49 -5.86
N ARG A 252 7.01 -7.28 -6.00
CA ARG A 252 8.15 -6.82 -5.21
C ARG A 252 9.39 -7.72 -5.32
N ILE A 253 9.56 -8.41 -6.45
CA ILE A 253 10.76 -9.18 -6.78
C ILE A 253 11.83 -8.20 -7.28
N GLY A 254 12.92 -8.04 -6.52
CA GLY A 254 13.97 -7.07 -6.78
C GLY A 254 15.26 -7.69 -7.31
N SER A 255 16.32 -6.91 -7.27
CA SER A 255 17.69 -7.34 -7.60
C SER A 255 18.38 -8.07 -6.46
N ALA A 256 17.94 -7.90 -5.23
CA ALA A 256 18.44 -8.57 -4.03
C ALA A 256 17.33 -9.43 -3.40
N PRO A 257 17.66 -10.61 -2.88
CA PRO A 257 16.71 -11.42 -2.14
C PRO A 257 16.39 -10.76 -0.80
N TYR A 258 15.17 -10.99 -0.31
CA TYR A 258 14.77 -10.53 1.02
C TYR A 258 13.77 -11.48 1.66
N PHE A 259 13.46 -11.26 2.93
CA PHE A 259 12.54 -12.09 3.70
C PHE A 259 11.27 -11.32 4.05
N VAL A 260 10.15 -12.02 4.04
CA VAL A 260 8.89 -11.50 4.56
C VAL A 260 8.54 -12.31 5.81
N LEU A 261 8.48 -11.61 6.94
CA LEU A 261 8.10 -12.19 8.22
C LEU A 261 6.83 -11.50 8.72
N GLY A 262 5.82 -12.28 9.09
CA GLY A 262 4.57 -11.67 9.52
C GLY A 262 3.46 -12.65 9.80
N ALA A 263 2.24 -12.14 9.76
CA ALA A 263 1.02 -12.92 9.87
C ALA A 263 0.02 -12.48 8.79
N SER A 264 -0.73 -13.44 8.28
CA SER A 264 -1.88 -13.25 7.41
C SER A 264 -3.13 -13.82 8.09
N ASP A 265 -4.29 -13.63 7.46
CA ASP A 265 -5.55 -14.28 7.85
C ASP A 265 -5.49 -15.82 7.81
N ARG A 266 -4.48 -16.39 7.13
CA ARG A 266 -4.26 -17.85 6.99
C ARG A 266 -3.15 -18.39 7.88
N GLY A 267 -2.54 -17.56 8.73
CA GLY A 267 -1.48 -17.96 9.65
C GLY A 267 -0.14 -17.24 9.43
N PRO A 268 0.94 -17.78 9.98
CA PRO A 268 2.26 -17.17 9.89
C PRO A 268 2.74 -17.02 8.45
N MET A 269 3.31 -15.87 8.12
CA MET A 269 3.93 -15.58 6.83
C MET A 269 5.45 -15.57 7.02
N ARG A 270 6.12 -16.57 6.47
CA ARG A 270 7.58 -16.78 6.58
C ARG A 270 8.11 -17.18 5.23
N LEU A 271 8.55 -16.20 4.46
CA LEU A 271 8.90 -16.37 3.06
C LEU A 271 10.28 -15.77 2.78
N ARG A 272 11.00 -16.40 1.88
CA ARG A 272 12.15 -15.85 1.18
C ARG A 272 11.69 -15.43 -0.23
N ILE A 273 11.89 -14.18 -0.58
CA ILE A 273 11.60 -13.66 -1.91
C ILE A 273 12.91 -13.68 -2.69
N GLY A 274 12.91 -14.36 -3.84
CA GLY A 274 14.07 -14.44 -4.71
C GLY A 274 14.31 -13.18 -5.55
N THR A 275 15.38 -13.23 -6.31
CA THR A 275 15.71 -12.16 -7.26
C THR A 275 14.99 -12.34 -8.59
N ALA A 276 14.95 -11.28 -9.40
CA ALA A 276 14.48 -11.34 -10.78
C ALA A 276 15.29 -12.35 -11.62
N TRP A 277 16.60 -12.50 -11.32
CA TRP A 277 17.45 -13.49 -11.96
C TRP A 277 17.03 -14.91 -11.59
N ASP A 278 16.84 -15.21 -10.29
CA ASP A 278 16.35 -16.52 -9.82
C ASP A 278 15.01 -16.86 -10.47
N TRP A 279 14.12 -15.89 -10.54
CA TRP A 279 12.80 -16.06 -11.14
C TRP A 279 12.90 -16.52 -12.61
N ARG A 280 13.71 -15.85 -13.42
CA ARG A 280 13.93 -16.19 -14.84
C ARG A 280 14.49 -17.59 -15.06
N GLN A 281 15.26 -18.11 -14.13
CA GLN A 281 15.81 -19.48 -14.24
C GLN A 281 14.70 -20.54 -14.16
N HIS A 282 13.60 -20.23 -13.49
CA HIS A 282 12.55 -21.19 -13.19
C HIS A 282 11.24 -20.92 -13.90
N PHE A 283 10.93 -19.69 -14.25
CA PHE A 283 9.62 -19.28 -14.70
C PHE A 283 9.67 -18.43 -15.96
N ARG A 284 8.52 -18.33 -16.65
CA ARG A 284 8.25 -17.39 -17.74
C ARG A 284 6.79 -16.98 -17.71
N ILE A 285 6.48 -15.81 -18.28
CA ILE A 285 5.11 -15.37 -18.50
C ILE A 285 4.60 -15.95 -19.82
N ASP A 286 3.43 -16.58 -19.77
CA ASP A 286 2.71 -17.00 -20.99
C ASP A 286 1.65 -15.97 -21.38
N ARG A 287 0.98 -15.35 -20.41
CA ARG A 287 -0.06 -14.36 -20.65
C ARG A 287 -0.15 -13.36 -19.51
N PHE A 288 -0.30 -12.07 -19.85
CA PHE A 288 -0.63 -11.02 -18.93
C PHE A 288 -1.94 -10.34 -19.38
N ALA A 289 -2.96 -10.33 -18.53
CA ALA A 289 -4.26 -9.72 -18.81
C ALA A 289 -4.59 -8.64 -17.77
N VAL A 290 -5.26 -7.58 -18.20
CA VAL A 290 -5.71 -6.46 -17.37
C VAL A 290 -7.15 -6.13 -17.72
N THR A 291 -7.99 -5.99 -16.70
CA THR A 291 -9.42 -5.66 -16.83
C THR A 291 -9.79 -4.55 -15.86
N ALA A 292 -10.77 -3.71 -16.26
CA ALA A 292 -11.39 -2.75 -15.38
C ALA A 292 -12.43 -3.43 -14.49
N ALA A 293 -12.56 -2.99 -13.26
CA ALA A 293 -13.61 -3.37 -12.35
C ALA A 293 -14.00 -2.17 -11.47
N VAL A 294 -15.16 -2.22 -10.85
CA VAL A 294 -15.61 -1.20 -9.90
C VAL A 294 -16.04 -1.88 -8.61
N ARG A 295 -15.41 -1.48 -7.51
CA ARG A 295 -15.73 -1.96 -6.15
C ARG A 295 -15.88 -0.77 -5.22
N ALA A 296 -16.92 0.07 -5.45
CA ALA A 296 -17.10 1.37 -4.80
C ALA A 296 -15.97 2.40 -5.07
N GLN A 297 -14.99 2.05 -5.85
CA GLN A 297 -13.87 2.87 -6.33
C GLN A 297 -13.27 2.25 -7.60
N PRO A 298 -12.47 3.00 -8.39
CA PRO A 298 -11.80 2.46 -9.56
C PRO A 298 -10.85 1.32 -9.19
N VAL A 299 -11.02 0.18 -9.83
CA VAL A 299 -10.19 -1.01 -9.64
C VAL A 299 -9.68 -1.51 -10.99
N ILE A 300 -8.41 -1.82 -11.06
CA ILE A 300 -7.78 -2.44 -12.21
C ILE A 300 -7.29 -3.81 -11.79
N GLU A 301 -7.97 -4.85 -12.26
CA GLU A 301 -7.58 -6.24 -12.01
C GLU A 301 -6.52 -6.69 -12.99
N TRP A 302 -5.55 -7.46 -12.51
CA TRP A 302 -4.52 -8.06 -13.35
C TRP A 302 -4.40 -9.55 -13.06
N ARG A 303 -4.09 -10.30 -14.11
CA ARG A 303 -3.93 -11.74 -14.07
C ARG A 303 -2.79 -12.17 -14.97
N VAL A 304 -1.90 -12.98 -14.45
CA VAL A 304 -0.72 -13.48 -15.17
C VAL A 304 -0.69 -15.00 -15.12
N VAL A 305 -0.54 -15.63 -16.27
CA VAL A 305 -0.28 -17.08 -16.40
C VAL A 305 1.23 -17.24 -16.49
N ILE A 306 1.78 -18.04 -15.59
CA ILE A 306 3.22 -18.25 -15.44
C ILE A 306 3.50 -19.75 -15.56
N SER A 307 4.38 -20.13 -16.47
CA SER A 307 4.85 -21.50 -16.62
C SER A 307 6.16 -21.72 -15.89
N ASN A 308 6.29 -22.89 -15.27
CA ASN A 308 7.56 -23.40 -14.77
C ASN A 308 8.37 -23.99 -15.95
N ARG A 309 9.61 -23.53 -16.15
CA ARG A 309 10.48 -23.95 -17.24
C ARG A 309 10.93 -25.42 -17.16
N ARG A 310 10.87 -26.03 -15.98
CA ARG A 310 11.34 -27.39 -15.73
C ARG A 310 10.22 -28.43 -15.75
N SER A 311 9.07 -28.12 -15.13
CA SER A 311 7.95 -29.06 -15.02
C SER A 311 6.82 -28.83 -16.01
N ALA A 312 6.84 -27.71 -16.75
CA ALA A 312 5.76 -27.23 -17.60
C ALA A 312 4.44 -26.94 -16.86
N ASP A 313 4.43 -27.01 -15.55
CA ASP A 313 3.26 -26.64 -14.74
C ASP A 313 2.97 -25.15 -14.90
N THR A 314 1.70 -24.81 -14.86
CA THR A 314 1.25 -23.42 -14.95
C THR A 314 0.64 -22.95 -13.62
N THR A 315 0.96 -21.73 -13.25
CA THR A 315 0.37 -21.04 -12.09
C THR A 315 -0.29 -19.75 -12.55
N VAL A 316 -1.48 -19.48 -12.02
CA VAL A 316 -2.14 -18.19 -12.24
C VAL A 316 -1.94 -17.32 -11.03
N VAL A 317 -1.30 -16.17 -11.25
CA VAL A 317 -1.15 -15.12 -10.24
C VAL A 317 -2.06 -13.96 -10.60
N SER A 318 -2.79 -13.47 -9.62
CA SER A 318 -3.73 -12.36 -9.78
C SER A 318 -3.63 -11.37 -8.64
N GLY A 319 -4.03 -10.16 -8.93
CA GLY A 319 -4.15 -9.07 -7.98
C GLY A 319 -4.94 -7.93 -8.58
N HIS A 320 -5.03 -6.85 -7.83
CA HIS A 320 -5.69 -5.65 -8.31
C HIS A 320 -5.00 -4.39 -7.81
N VAL A 321 -5.29 -3.29 -8.49
CA VAL A 321 -4.85 -1.96 -8.09
C VAL A 321 -6.08 -1.11 -7.85
N GLU A 322 -6.22 -0.59 -6.63
CA GLU A 322 -7.24 0.41 -6.31
C GLU A 322 -6.68 1.80 -6.52
N VAL A 323 -7.40 2.64 -7.27
CA VAL A 323 -7.07 4.07 -7.39
C VAL A 323 -8.06 4.85 -6.51
N ARG A 324 -7.58 5.39 -5.40
CA ARG A 324 -8.48 5.96 -4.37
C ARG A 324 -7.92 7.22 -3.71
N TRP A 325 -8.82 8.05 -3.20
CA TRP A 325 -8.45 9.08 -2.24
C TRP A 325 -8.24 8.47 -0.86
N SER A 326 -7.02 8.51 -0.34
CA SER A 326 -6.67 7.97 0.97
C SER A 326 -6.90 8.97 2.11
N HIS A 327 -6.84 10.27 1.82
CA HIS A 327 -6.90 11.34 2.82
C HIS A 327 -8.15 12.24 2.72
N GLY A 328 -9.22 11.72 2.15
CA GLY A 328 -10.47 12.45 1.91
C GLY A 328 -10.66 12.80 0.44
N LYS A 329 -11.94 12.82 0.03
CA LYS A 329 -12.33 13.04 -1.35
C LYS A 329 -11.96 14.47 -1.77
N PHE A 330 -11.35 14.62 -2.93
CA PHE A 330 -10.81 15.87 -3.49
C PHE A 330 -9.66 16.51 -2.69
N ALA A 331 -9.32 16.01 -1.50
CA ALA A 331 -8.32 16.62 -0.62
C ALA A 331 -6.91 16.59 -1.21
N GLN A 332 -6.54 15.49 -1.81
CA GLN A 332 -5.22 15.24 -2.40
C GLN A 332 -5.36 14.41 -3.68
N PRO A 333 -4.32 14.39 -4.54
CA PRO A 333 -4.27 13.44 -5.64
C PRO A 333 -4.48 11.98 -5.16
N PRO A 334 -5.08 11.11 -5.99
CA PRO A 334 -5.32 9.73 -5.60
C PRO A 334 -4.03 8.94 -5.45
N GLU A 335 -4.10 7.90 -4.63
CA GLU A 335 -3.09 6.86 -4.49
C GLU A 335 -3.48 5.60 -5.25
N ALA A 336 -2.48 4.83 -5.67
CA ALA A 336 -2.64 3.47 -6.19
C ALA A 336 -2.18 2.47 -5.13
N LYS A 337 -3.10 1.66 -4.63
CA LYS A 337 -2.80 0.56 -3.71
C LYS A 337 -2.82 -0.75 -4.47
N VAL A 338 -1.68 -1.41 -4.51
CA VAL A 338 -1.51 -2.71 -5.18
C VAL A 338 -1.79 -3.82 -4.18
N TYR A 339 -2.73 -4.67 -4.53
CA TYR A 339 -3.12 -5.84 -3.75
C TYR A 339 -2.78 -7.13 -4.50
N LEU A 340 -2.51 -8.17 -3.74
CA LEU A 340 -2.29 -9.52 -4.23
C LEU A 340 -3.46 -10.40 -3.80
N ASP A 341 -4.18 -10.95 -4.78
CA ASP A 341 -5.32 -11.83 -4.53
C ASP A 341 -4.88 -13.29 -4.41
N THR A 342 -3.79 -13.65 -5.13
CA THR A 342 -3.18 -14.99 -5.00
C THR A 342 -2.46 -15.10 -3.65
N PRO A 343 -2.68 -16.21 -2.91
CA PRO A 343 -1.96 -16.47 -1.68
C PRO A 343 -0.44 -16.45 -1.85
N HIS A 344 0.27 -15.81 -0.94
CA HIS A 344 1.71 -15.59 -1.04
C HIS A 344 2.52 -16.87 -1.28
N HIS A 345 2.14 -17.99 -0.65
CA HIS A 345 2.83 -19.30 -0.78
C HIS A 345 2.64 -19.97 -2.15
N LEU A 346 1.71 -19.45 -2.98
CA LEU A 346 1.48 -19.95 -4.35
C LEU A 346 2.15 -19.09 -5.42
N ILE A 347 2.86 -18.03 -5.01
CA ILE A 347 3.46 -17.10 -5.96
C ILE A 347 4.82 -17.62 -6.42
N PRO A 348 5.03 -17.78 -7.72
CA PRO A 348 6.34 -18.10 -8.28
C PRO A 348 7.42 -17.09 -7.86
N GLY A 349 8.50 -17.57 -7.25
CA GLY A 349 9.56 -16.72 -6.71
C GLY A 349 9.43 -16.37 -5.22
N TYR A 350 8.37 -16.87 -4.56
CA TYR A 350 8.18 -16.82 -3.11
C TYR A 350 8.36 -18.22 -2.55
N TRP A 351 9.40 -18.42 -1.77
CA TRP A 351 9.71 -19.72 -1.18
C TRP A 351 9.48 -19.71 0.33
N PRO A 352 8.97 -20.82 0.90
CA PRO A 352 8.93 -20.96 2.35
C PRO A 352 10.32 -20.76 2.95
N LEU A 353 10.39 -20.13 4.10
CA LEU A 353 11.60 -20.03 4.91
C LEU A 353 11.92 -21.43 5.49
N ILE A 354 13.09 -21.98 5.20
CA ILE A 354 13.52 -23.33 5.60
C ILE A 354 14.80 -23.30 6.45
#